data_d0db81d398c4364bbd4639a5f9e5ad8b
#
_entry.id   d0db81d398c4364bbd4639a5f9e5ad8b
#
_cell.length_a   1.000
_cell.length_b   1.000
_cell.length_c   1.000
_cell.angle_alpha   90.00
_cell.angle_beta   90.00
_cell.angle_gamma   90.00
#
_symmetry.space_group_name_H-M   'P 1'
#
loop_
_entity.id
_entity.type
_entity.pdbx_description
1 polymer ?
#
loop_
_entity_poly.entity_id
_entity_poly.type
_entity_poly.pdbx_seq_one_letter_code
_entity_poly.pdbx_strand_id
1 'polypeptide(L)'
;MKRLVPTGEMTLGPFFPREFGQGANDLTMVEGKPAKGEVIEIRGRVVQGDGKPLDNVILEIWQADADGRIDNPAFFGWGRAATDAQGIYVFKTIRPGAAKGRAPHVNFVILYSGLMRQLQTVMFFELSDDPVLNAVKPAALRERLVAKKDQGHAYRFDIRLRGEGETPFFDD
;
A
#
# COMPACT_ATOMS: atom_id res chain seq x y z
N MET A 1 22.09 -33.95 -4.79
CA MET A 1 20.98 -32.97 -4.74
C MET A 1 20.83 -32.36 -6.13
N LYS A 2 19.68 -32.51 -6.79
CA LYS A 2 19.44 -31.93 -8.13
C LYS A 2 19.28 -30.41 -7.97
N ARG A 3 20.19 -29.64 -8.57
CA ARG A 3 20.12 -28.18 -8.54
C ARG A 3 18.89 -27.74 -9.35
N LEU A 4 17.94 -27.09 -8.69
CA LEU A 4 16.79 -26.48 -9.38
C LEU A 4 17.27 -25.28 -10.18
N VAL A 5 16.84 -25.19 -11.43
CA VAL A 5 17.08 -24.01 -12.27
C VAL A 5 16.07 -22.94 -11.86
N PRO A 6 16.49 -21.70 -11.54
CA PRO A 6 15.54 -20.62 -11.26
C PRO A 6 14.59 -20.42 -12.44
N THR A 7 13.34 -20.10 -12.13
CA THR A 7 12.39 -19.64 -13.14
C THR A 7 12.92 -18.36 -13.79
N GLY A 8 12.79 -18.25 -15.12
CA GLY A 8 13.19 -17.04 -15.82
C GLY A 8 12.43 -15.82 -15.31
N GLU A 9 13.09 -14.68 -15.31
CA GLU A 9 12.45 -13.40 -14.97
C GLU A 9 11.36 -13.08 -16.00
N MET A 10 10.19 -12.69 -15.52
CA MET A 10 9.06 -12.30 -16.35
C MET A 10 8.49 -10.97 -15.86
N THR A 11 8.03 -10.13 -16.78
CA THR A 11 7.31 -8.91 -16.42
C THR A 11 5.89 -9.26 -15.95
N LEU A 12 5.28 -8.38 -15.15
CA LEU A 12 3.89 -8.50 -14.66
C LEU A 12 2.84 -8.30 -15.78
N GLY A 13 3.22 -8.59 -17.01
CA GLY A 13 2.35 -8.42 -18.17
C GLY A 13 2.41 -7.01 -18.76
N PRO A 14 1.92 -6.83 -19.99
CA PRO A 14 2.06 -5.56 -20.71
C PRO A 14 1.12 -4.48 -20.15
N PHE A 15 -0.14 -4.83 -19.80
CA PHE A 15 -1.14 -3.85 -19.36
C PHE A 15 -2.20 -4.48 -18.46
N PHE A 16 -2.64 -3.73 -17.46
CA PHE A 16 -3.84 -4.05 -16.70
C PHE A 16 -5.06 -3.37 -17.35
N PRO A 17 -6.20 -4.07 -17.49
CA PRO A 17 -7.46 -3.42 -17.85
C PRO A 17 -7.80 -2.34 -16.83
N ARG A 18 -8.34 -1.20 -17.28
CA ARG A 18 -8.68 -0.10 -16.36
C ARG A 18 -9.75 -0.51 -15.34
N GLU A 19 -10.62 -1.42 -15.71
CA GLU A 19 -11.66 -1.99 -14.86
C GLU A 19 -11.09 -2.80 -13.69
N PHE A 20 -9.85 -3.28 -13.82
CA PHE A 20 -9.21 -4.09 -12.78
C PHE A 20 -9.00 -3.33 -11.47
N GLY A 21 -8.82 -2.01 -11.53
CA GLY A 21 -8.66 -1.14 -10.36
C GLY A 21 -9.96 -0.51 -9.85
N GLN A 22 -11.12 -0.82 -10.44
CA GLN A 22 -12.36 -0.14 -10.12
C GLN A 22 -13.18 -0.88 -9.05
N GLY A 23 -13.89 -0.08 -8.22
CA GLY A 23 -14.93 -0.57 -7.30
C GLY A 23 -14.45 -1.32 -6.05
N ALA A 24 -13.13 -1.41 -5.82
CA ALA A 24 -12.56 -2.10 -4.66
C ALA A 24 -11.75 -1.17 -3.74
N ASN A 25 -11.87 0.13 -3.90
CA ASN A 25 -11.11 1.13 -3.14
C ASN A 25 -11.88 1.74 -1.96
N ASP A 26 -13.13 1.35 -1.74
CA ASP A 26 -13.92 1.71 -0.56
C ASP A 26 -14.14 0.46 0.32
N LEU A 27 -13.43 0.39 1.45
CA LEU A 27 -13.47 -0.71 2.40
C LEU A 27 -14.42 -0.42 3.57
N THR A 28 -15.11 0.72 3.56
CA THR A 28 -15.95 1.15 4.69
C THR A 28 -17.29 0.44 4.77
N MET A 29 -17.65 -0.32 3.74
CA MET A 29 -18.90 -1.08 3.68
C MET A 29 -18.62 -2.55 3.40
N VAL A 30 -19.15 -3.44 4.21
CA VAL A 30 -19.09 -4.90 4.02
C VAL A 30 -20.51 -5.44 3.99
N GLU A 31 -20.90 -6.04 2.87
CA GLU A 31 -22.28 -6.59 2.68
C GLU A 31 -23.39 -5.59 3.05
N GLY A 32 -23.19 -4.32 2.68
CA GLY A 32 -24.17 -3.24 2.96
C GLY A 32 -24.17 -2.71 4.39
N LYS A 33 -23.25 -3.17 5.26
CA LYS A 33 -23.09 -2.70 6.63
C LYS A 33 -21.81 -1.86 6.76
N PRO A 34 -21.83 -0.76 7.53
CA PRO A 34 -20.62 0.04 7.76
C PRO A 34 -19.61 -0.73 8.62
N ALA A 35 -18.34 -0.69 8.22
CA ALA A 35 -17.25 -1.20 9.03
C ALA A 35 -17.10 -0.37 10.32
N LYS A 36 -16.82 -1.04 11.44
CA LYS A 36 -16.60 -0.39 12.74
C LYS A 36 -15.22 0.28 12.77
N GLY A 37 -15.17 1.57 13.02
CA GLY A 37 -13.91 2.31 13.19
C GLY A 37 -14.00 3.74 12.68
N GLU A 38 -12.92 4.48 12.86
CA GLU A 38 -12.75 5.82 12.31
C GLU A 38 -12.54 5.73 10.80
N VAL A 39 -13.46 6.29 10.03
CA VAL A 39 -13.30 6.33 8.56
C VAL A 39 -12.20 7.33 8.20
N ILE A 40 -11.26 6.89 7.38
CA ILE A 40 -10.13 7.66 6.88
C ILE A 40 -10.05 7.56 5.35
N GLU A 41 -9.40 8.55 4.74
CA GLU A 41 -8.96 8.52 3.35
C GLU A 41 -7.44 8.36 3.30
N ILE A 42 -6.95 7.43 2.49
CA ILE A 42 -5.54 7.30 2.15
C ILE A 42 -5.40 7.67 0.69
N ARG A 43 -4.62 8.69 0.40
CA ARG A 43 -4.34 9.14 -0.96
C ARG A 43 -2.86 9.38 -1.17
N GLY A 44 -2.43 9.33 -2.40
CA GLY A 44 -1.04 9.59 -2.74
C GLY A 44 -0.82 9.57 -4.23
N ARG A 45 0.42 9.79 -4.61
CA ARG A 45 0.85 9.75 -5.99
C ARG A 45 1.94 8.70 -6.17
N VAL A 46 1.87 7.93 -7.26
CA VAL A 46 2.93 7.03 -7.68
C VAL A 46 3.74 7.70 -8.78
N VAL A 47 5.06 7.80 -8.58
CA VAL A 47 5.97 8.44 -9.52
C VAL A 47 7.21 7.58 -9.82
N GLN A 48 7.79 7.79 -11.00
CA GLN A 48 9.09 7.24 -11.36
C GLN A 48 10.25 8.01 -10.69
N GLY A 49 11.47 7.54 -10.93
CA GLY A 49 12.69 8.16 -10.42
C GLY A 49 12.89 9.60 -10.87
N ASP A 50 12.47 9.96 -12.07
CA ASP A 50 12.50 11.31 -12.62
C ASP A 50 11.33 12.20 -12.15
N GLY A 51 10.45 11.67 -11.31
CA GLY A 51 9.28 12.38 -10.77
C GLY A 51 8.04 12.37 -11.66
N LYS A 52 8.10 11.73 -12.85
CA LYS A 52 6.91 11.60 -13.69
C LYS A 52 5.85 10.74 -13.04
N PRO A 53 4.58 11.17 -13.07
CA PRO A 53 3.48 10.37 -12.59
C PRO A 53 3.28 9.10 -13.43
N LEU A 54 2.83 8.04 -12.79
CA LEU A 54 2.53 6.77 -13.45
C LEU A 54 1.02 6.52 -13.48
N ASP A 55 0.47 6.44 -14.68
CA ASP A 55 -0.92 6.08 -14.94
C ASP A 55 -1.10 4.56 -14.86
N ASN A 56 -2.26 4.13 -14.37
CA ASN A 56 -2.69 2.74 -14.31
C ASN A 56 -1.74 1.80 -13.54
N VAL A 57 -1.10 2.33 -12.50
CA VAL A 57 -0.46 1.49 -11.47
C VAL A 57 -1.55 0.90 -10.61
N ILE A 58 -1.55 -0.42 -10.46
CA ILE A 58 -2.48 -1.11 -9.56
C ILE A 58 -1.85 -1.16 -8.17
N LEU A 59 -2.61 -0.68 -7.18
CA LEU A 59 -2.24 -0.78 -5.78
C LEU A 59 -3.26 -1.67 -5.07
N GLU A 60 -2.77 -2.60 -4.28
CA GLU A 60 -3.59 -3.34 -3.33
C GLU A 60 -3.15 -2.98 -1.92
N ILE A 61 -4.12 -2.88 -1.02
CA ILE A 61 -3.85 -2.66 0.40
C ILE A 61 -4.35 -3.83 1.23
N TRP A 62 -3.65 -4.09 2.34
CA TRP A 62 -4.02 -5.05 3.35
C TRP A 62 -3.82 -4.43 4.74
N GLN A 63 -4.85 -4.51 5.56
CA GLN A 63 -4.83 -3.94 6.90
C GLN A 63 -5.65 -4.76 7.91
N ALA A 64 -5.39 -4.54 9.19
CA ALA A 64 -6.25 -4.99 10.27
C ALA A 64 -7.50 -4.10 10.41
N ASP A 65 -8.50 -4.58 11.13
CA ASP A 65 -9.63 -3.75 11.57
C ASP A 65 -9.21 -2.74 12.65
N ALA A 66 -10.16 -1.94 13.14
CA ALA A 66 -9.91 -0.92 14.17
C ALA A 66 -9.46 -1.50 15.52
N ASP A 67 -9.78 -2.76 15.80
CA ASP A 67 -9.38 -3.48 17.02
C ASP A 67 -8.07 -4.29 16.81
N GLY A 68 -7.42 -4.20 15.65
CA GLY A 68 -6.18 -4.91 15.31
C GLY A 68 -6.37 -6.36 14.88
N ARG A 69 -7.58 -6.78 14.49
CA ARG A 69 -7.86 -8.15 14.02
C ARG A 69 -7.74 -8.22 12.50
N ILE A 70 -7.21 -9.32 12.00
CA ILE A 70 -7.06 -9.59 10.56
C ILE A 70 -8.03 -10.66 10.04
N ASP A 71 -8.82 -11.27 10.93
CA ASP A 71 -9.76 -12.35 10.67
C ASP A 71 -11.21 -11.97 10.99
N ASN A 72 -11.52 -10.66 10.92
CA ASN A 72 -12.86 -10.16 11.21
C ASN A 72 -13.78 -10.32 9.99
N PRO A 73 -14.83 -11.13 10.05
CA PRO A 73 -15.77 -11.31 8.92
C PRO A 73 -16.57 -10.03 8.59
N ALA A 74 -16.63 -9.06 9.51
CA ALA A 74 -17.27 -7.78 9.30
C ALA A 74 -16.33 -6.72 8.67
N PHE A 75 -15.07 -7.07 8.43
CA PHE A 75 -14.11 -6.19 7.77
C PHE A 75 -13.03 -7.00 7.05
N PHE A 76 -13.10 -7.06 5.73
CA PHE A 76 -12.18 -7.88 4.94
C PHE A 76 -10.74 -7.36 4.93
N GLY A 77 -10.54 -6.04 5.10
CA GLY A 77 -9.22 -5.41 5.21
C GLY A 77 -8.41 -5.33 3.93
N TRP A 78 -8.95 -5.77 2.79
CA TRP A 78 -8.32 -5.69 1.49
C TRP A 78 -9.04 -4.71 0.58
N GLY A 79 -8.27 -3.97 -0.22
CA GLY A 79 -8.78 -3.09 -1.25
C GLY A 79 -7.84 -2.95 -2.42
N ARG A 80 -8.35 -2.47 -3.55
CA ARG A 80 -7.60 -2.23 -4.79
C ARG A 80 -7.98 -0.89 -5.40
N ALA A 81 -6.99 -0.17 -5.90
CA ALA A 81 -7.14 1.05 -6.67
C ALA A 81 -6.17 1.07 -7.84
N ALA A 82 -6.49 1.82 -8.89
CA ALA A 82 -5.55 2.18 -9.93
C ALA A 82 -5.20 3.66 -9.84
N THR A 83 -3.99 4.05 -10.24
CA THR A 83 -3.66 5.46 -10.41
C THR A 83 -4.32 6.04 -11.65
N ASP A 84 -4.66 7.32 -11.58
CA ASP A 84 -5.11 8.12 -12.73
C ASP A 84 -3.92 8.65 -13.56
N ALA A 85 -4.22 9.43 -14.60
CA ALA A 85 -3.21 10.04 -15.47
C ALA A 85 -2.24 10.99 -14.75
N GLN A 86 -2.58 11.47 -13.57
CA GLN A 86 -1.73 12.27 -12.68
C GLN A 86 -0.97 11.41 -11.65
N GLY A 87 -1.10 10.08 -11.77
CA GLY A 87 -0.50 9.12 -10.85
C GLY A 87 -1.19 9.03 -9.49
N ILE A 88 -2.37 9.62 -9.33
CA ILE A 88 -3.08 9.72 -8.05
C ILE A 88 -3.90 8.46 -7.81
N TYR A 89 -3.84 7.93 -6.59
CA TYR A 89 -4.69 6.88 -6.07
C TYR A 89 -5.43 7.32 -4.81
N VAL A 90 -6.58 6.71 -4.54
CA VAL A 90 -7.39 6.98 -3.34
C VAL A 90 -7.98 5.68 -2.82
N PHE A 91 -7.86 5.47 -1.52
CA PHE A 91 -8.59 4.46 -0.76
C PHE A 91 -9.43 5.14 0.32
N LYS A 92 -10.63 4.64 0.54
CA LYS A 92 -11.47 4.98 1.67
C LYS A 92 -11.58 3.74 2.56
N THR A 93 -11.16 3.86 3.80
CA THR A 93 -11.09 2.74 4.72
C THR A 93 -11.31 3.17 6.16
N ILE A 94 -11.09 2.29 7.12
CA ILE A 94 -11.07 2.61 8.56
C ILE A 94 -9.62 2.65 9.06
N ARG A 95 -9.35 3.47 10.07
CA ARG A 95 -8.04 3.49 10.72
C ARG A 95 -7.77 2.13 11.39
N PRO A 96 -6.69 1.42 11.02
CA PRO A 96 -6.38 0.13 11.63
C PRO A 96 -5.90 0.30 13.07
N GLY A 97 -6.18 -0.70 13.90
CA GLY A 97 -5.54 -0.87 15.21
C GLY A 97 -4.17 -1.54 15.09
N ALA A 98 -3.43 -1.57 16.20
CA ALA A 98 -2.20 -2.34 16.32
C ALA A 98 -2.49 -3.84 16.23
N ALA A 99 -1.70 -4.58 15.46
CA ALA A 99 -1.95 -5.99 15.18
C ALA A 99 -0.67 -6.84 15.30
N LYS A 100 -0.74 -7.97 15.99
CA LYS A 100 0.36 -8.95 16.08
C LYS A 100 1.72 -8.34 16.46
N GLY A 101 1.73 -7.43 17.42
CA GLY A 101 2.97 -6.77 17.86
C GLY A 101 3.51 -5.70 16.89
N ARG A 102 2.71 -5.32 15.90
CA ARG A 102 2.99 -4.26 14.94
C ARG A 102 2.19 -3.01 15.29
N ALA A 103 2.76 -1.84 15.08
CA ALA A 103 2.04 -0.58 15.14
C ALA A 103 0.92 -0.50 14.08
N PRO A 104 -0.09 0.38 14.21
CA PRO A 104 -1.08 0.61 13.17
C PRO A 104 -0.43 0.89 11.81
N HIS A 105 -0.74 0.05 10.82
CA HIS A 105 -0.13 0.13 9.49
C HIS A 105 -1.06 -0.40 8.40
N VAL A 106 -0.73 -0.06 7.17
CA VAL A 106 -1.36 -0.59 5.95
C VAL A 106 -0.26 -1.12 5.03
N ASN A 107 -0.35 -2.39 4.65
CA ASN A 107 0.55 -2.98 3.68
C ASN A 107 0.09 -2.62 2.26
N PHE A 108 1.04 -2.32 1.39
CA PHE A 108 0.81 -2.02 -0.02
C PHE A 108 1.52 -3.02 -0.91
N VAL A 109 0.81 -3.52 -1.90
CA VAL A 109 1.35 -4.26 -3.03
C VAL A 109 1.18 -3.40 -4.27
N ILE A 110 2.24 -3.18 -5.02
CA ILE A 110 2.27 -2.37 -6.22
C ILE A 110 2.53 -3.26 -7.43
N LEU A 111 1.60 -3.21 -8.37
CA LEU A 111 1.65 -3.92 -9.64
C LEU A 111 1.66 -2.90 -10.76
N TYR A 112 2.65 -2.99 -11.65
CA TYR A 112 2.74 -2.09 -12.78
C TYR A 112 3.32 -2.80 -14.00
N SER A 113 2.82 -2.48 -15.17
CA SER A 113 3.32 -3.01 -16.43
C SER A 113 4.82 -2.71 -16.60
N GLY A 114 5.60 -3.75 -16.89
CA GLY A 114 7.06 -3.63 -17.02
C GLY A 114 7.85 -3.85 -15.73
N LEU A 115 7.23 -4.00 -14.58
CA LEU A 115 7.92 -4.49 -13.39
C LEU A 115 8.25 -5.98 -13.55
N MET A 116 9.44 -6.37 -13.12
CA MET A 116 9.88 -7.79 -13.11
C MET A 116 9.15 -8.59 -12.02
N ARG A 117 8.74 -7.92 -10.95
CA ARG A 117 7.99 -8.48 -9.82
C ARG A 117 7.11 -7.40 -9.20
N GLN A 118 6.12 -7.81 -8.42
CA GLN A 118 5.38 -6.89 -7.57
C GLN A 118 6.33 -6.24 -6.55
N LEU A 119 6.04 -4.99 -6.17
CA LEU A 119 6.74 -4.32 -5.10
C LEU A 119 5.87 -4.31 -3.86
N GLN A 120 6.48 -4.49 -2.70
CA GLN A 120 5.78 -4.43 -1.42
C GLN A 120 6.35 -3.30 -0.57
N THR A 121 5.45 -2.54 0.06
CA THR A 121 5.81 -1.51 1.04
C THR A 121 4.76 -1.44 2.15
N VAL A 122 5.02 -0.66 3.16
CA VAL A 122 4.13 -0.48 4.29
C VAL A 122 3.99 1.00 4.62
N MET A 123 2.78 1.44 4.89
CA MET A 123 2.47 2.79 5.37
C MET A 123 2.18 2.75 6.87
N PHE A 124 2.86 3.59 7.62
CA PHE A 124 2.57 3.88 9.02
C PHE A 124 1.91 5.24 9.17
N PHE A 125 1.20 5.45 10.27
CA PHE A 125 0.54 6.71 10.57
C PHE A 125 1.44 7.67 11.36
N GLU A 126 2.47 7.13 12.00
CA GLU A 126 3.48 7.84 12.78
C GLU A 126 4.74 6.99 12.94
N LEU A 127 5.86 7.61 13.28
CA LEU A 127 7.05 6.88 13.72
C LEU A 127 6.75 6.22 15.06
N SER A 128 6.94 4.92 15.13
CA SER A 128 6.61 4.09 16.29
C SER A 128 7.69 3.02 16.50
N ASP A 129 7.70 2.40 17.65
CA ASP A 129 8.52 1.21 17.92
C ASP A 129 7.87 -0.01 17.23
N ASP A 130 8.24 -0.22 15.97
CA ASP A 130 7.74 -1.31 15.13
C ASP A 130 8.92 -2.07 14.55
N PRO A 131 8.91 -3.43 14.58
CA PRO A 131 10.03 -4.24 14.10
C PRO A 131 10.41 -3.96 12.65
N VAL A 132 9.42 -3.70 11.77
CA VAL A 132 9.68 -3.40 10.35
C VAL A 132 10.28 -2.01 10.19
N LEU A 133 9.76 -0.99 10.89
CA LEU A 133 10.39 0.34 10.90
C LEU A 133 11.82 0.26 11.43
N ASN A 134 12.05 -0.49 12.51
CA ASN A 134 13.36 -0.60 13.12
C ASN A 134 14.38 -1.33 12.23
N ALA A 135 13.92 -2.25 11.39
CA ALA A 135 14.77 -2.95 10.42
C ALA A 135 15.23 -2.06 9.25
N VAL A 136 14.51 -0.97 8.94
CA VAL A 136 14.88 -0.06 7.84
C VAL A 136 16.16 0.70 8.18
N LYS A 137 17.16 0.60 7.30
CA LYS A 137 18.46 1.26 7.41
C LYS A 137 18.82 1.99 6.11
N PRO A 138 19.41 3.18 6.16
CA PRO A 138 19.61 4.00 7.37
C PRO A 138 18.28 4.51 7.96
N ALA A 139 18.30 4.88 9.24
CA ALA A 139 17.07 5.26 9.96
C ALA A 139 16.29 6.44 9.33
N ALA A 140 16.97 7.33 8.61
CA ALA A 140 16.34 8.44 7.88
C ALA A 140 15.32 7.98 6.80
N LEU A 141 15.43 6.73 6.32
CA LEU A 141 14.48 6.20 5.35
C LEU A 141 13.11 5.84 5.97
N ARG A 142 13.05 5.69 7.30
CA ARG A 142 11.83 5.32 8.02
C ARG A 142 10.72 6.36 7.83
N GLU A 143 11.09 7.64 7.75
CA GLU A 143 10.13 8.73 7.53
C GLU A 143 9.39 8.60 6.20
N ARG A 144 10.00 7.94 5.20
CA ARG A 144 9.38 7.67 3.90
C ARG A 144 8.26 6.65 3.96
N LEU A 145 8.16 5.90 5.05
CA LEU A 145 7.09 4.95 5.33
C LEU A 145 5.96 5.55 6.18
N VAL A 146 6.08 6.82 6.59
CA VAL A 146 5.07 7.49 7.40
C VAL A 146 4.23 8.41 6.53
N ALA A 147 2.91 8.17 6.56
CA ALA A 147 1.97 9.04 5.86
C ALA A 147 1.89 10.42 6.52
N LYS A 148 1.77 11.45 5.70
CA LYS A 148 1.54 12.81 6.18
C LYS A 148 0.03 13.00 6.43
N LYS A 149 -0.32 13.42 7.64
CA LYS A 149 -1.71 13.79 7.93
C LYS A 149 -2.08 15.02 7.11
N ASP A 150 -3.21 14.95 6.44
CA ASP A 150 -3.80 16.03 5.66
C ASP A 150 -5.06 16.54 6.37
N GLN A 151 -5.85 17.40 5.72
CA GLN A 151 -7.05 17.96 6.31
C GLN A 151 -8.06 16.86 6.71
N GLY A 152 -8.72 17.05 7.84
CA GLY A 152 -9.71 16.11 8.37
C GLY A 152 -9.10 14.75 8.72
N HIS A 153 -9.68 13.69 8.16
CA HIS A 153 -9.28 12.29 8.37
C HIS A 153 -8.48 11.72 7.17
N ALA A 154 -7.86 12.58 6.36
CA ALA A 154 -7.05 12.16 5.23
C ALA A 154 -5.57 12.00 5.58
N TYR A 155 -4.94 11.01 4.96
CA TYR A 155 -3.52 10.71 5.05
C TYR A 155 -2.93 10.65 3.65
N ARG A 156 -1.81 11.33 3.45
CA ARG A 156 -1.09 11.32 2.18
C ARG A 156 0.13 10.42 2.26
N PHE A 157 0.21 9.44 1.36
CA PHE A 157 1.34 8.53 1.22
C PHE A 157 1.77 8.45 -0.24
N ASP A 158 2.83 9.18 -0.60
CA ASP A 158 3.37 9.18 -1.96
C ASP A 158 4.37 8.03 -2.12
N ILE A 159 4.34 7.35 -3.26
CA ILE A 159 5.19 6.20 -3.59
C ILE A 159 6.09 6.58 -4.76
N ARG A 160 7.40 6.50 -4.55
CA ARG A 160 8.41 6.69 -5.58
C ARG A 160 9.08 5.35 -5.86
N LEU A 161 9.02 4.89 -7.11
CA LEU A 161 9.46 3.54 -7.45
C LEU A 161 10.98 3.36 -7.47
N ARG A 162 11.74 4.44 -7.68
CA ARG A 162 13.22 4.40 -7.64
C ARG A 162 13.84 5.79 -7.61
N GLY A 163 15.16 5.83 -7.34
CA GLY A 163 15.96 7.05 -7.40
C GLY A 163 15.98 7.82 -6.08
N GLU A 164 16.39 9.08 -6.14
CA GLU A 164 16.40 9.92 -4.96
C GLU A 164 14.99 10.06 -4.37
N GLY A 165 14.86 9.77 -3.08
CA GLY A 165 13.54 9.74 -2.42
C GLY A 165 12.75 8.45 -2.63
N GLU A 166 13.37 7.37 -3.15
CA GLU A 166 12.72 6.06 -3.31
C GLU A 166 12.04 5.61 -2.02
N THR A 167 10.82 5.09 -2.18
CA THR A 167 10.09 4.44 -1.08
C THR A 167 10.81 3.15 -0.71
N PRO A 168 11.05 2.85 0.58
CA PRO A 168 11.57 1.55 0.99
C PRO A 168 10.63 0.43 0.57
N PHE A 169 11.12 -0.53 -0.20
CA PHE A 169 10.40 -1.74 -0.56
C PHE A 169 11.00 -2.93 0.16
N PHE A 170 10.17 -3.92 0.42
CA PHE A 170 10.54 -5.13 1.15
C PHE A 170 10.46 -6.34 0.22
N ASP A 171 11.41 -7.26 0.36
CA ASP A 171 11.34 -8.58 -0.26
C ASP A 171 10.48 -9.52 0.61
N ASP A 172 9.85 -10.51 -0.03
CA ASP A 172 9.09 -11.58 0.64
C ASP A 172 10.02 -12.50 1.46
#